data_57e2552e573c84d30c5ec84a79226b02
#
_entry.id   57e2552e573c84d30c5ec84a79226b02
#
_cell.length_a   1.000
_cell.length_b   1.000
_cell.length_c   1.000
_cell.angle_alpha   90.00
_cell.angle_beta   90.00
_cell.angle_gamma   90.00
#
_symmetry.space_group_name_H-M   'P 1'
#
loop_
_entity.id
_entity.type
_entity.pdbx_description
1 polymer ?
#
loop_
_entity_poly.entity_id
_entity_poly.type
_entity_poly.pdbx_seq_one_letter_code
_entity_poly.pdbx_strand_id
1 'polypeptide(L)'
;NNSMKNCVADFIQNNGGIPLSPVGNTYTLTVSSQGASNYVFTGSDSSTNHANALDPVITCNVGDTLSFNLNIIGSHPFWIKNVRTTGTGNAVTNPPATNNGANSGNISWTPTVAGTYWYICQFHFGMANTIVVS
;
A
#
# COMPACT_ATOMS: atom_id res chain seq x y z
N ASN A 1 -29.84 -15.00 -13.80
CA ASN A 1 -30.03 -14.37 -14.51
C ASN A 1 -29.68 -13.90 -14.70
N ASN A 2 -29.89 -14.40 -14.17
CA ASN A 2 -30.02 -13.78 -14.79
C ASN A 2 -29.60 -13.19 -14.73
N SER A 3 -29.51 -13.43 -13.83
CA SER A 3 -29.78 -12.75 -14.27
C SER A 3 -29.36 -12.48 -14.39
N MET A 4 -29.01 -12.63 -13.57
CA MET A 4 -29.22 -12.26 -14.18
C MET A 4 -28.84 -11.80 -14.43
N LYS A 5 -28.49 -12.07 -13.68
CA LYS A 5 -28.59 -11.75 -14.37
C LYS A 5 -28.11 -11.01 -14.47
N ASN A 6 -27.99 -11.49 -13.72
CA ASN A 6 -28.01 -10.92 -14.31
C ASN A 6 -27.29 -10.47 -14.26
N CYS A 7 -26.84 -10.90 -13.52
CA CYS A 7 -26.70 -10.52 -13.95
C CYS A 7 -26.09 -10.28 -13.93
N VAL A 8 -25.72 -10.87 -13.36
CA VAL A 8 -25.63 -10.64 -13.89
C VAL A 8 -25.21 -10.53 -14.11
N ALA A 9 -24.95 -10.88 -13.56
CA ALA A 9 -25.05 -10.78 -14.18
C ALA A 9 -24.65 -10.78 -14.40
N ASP A 10 -24.48 -11.28 -13.96
CA ASP A 10 -24.52 -11.41 -14.62
C ASP A 10 -23.84 -11.49 -14.74
N PHE A 11 -23.53 -12.04 -14.15
CA PHE A 11 -23.49 -12.25 -14.81
C PHE A 11 -22.91 -12.36 -14.97
N ILE A 12 -22.71 -12.80 -14.52
CA ILE A 12 -22.59 -13.09 -15.07
C ILE A 12 -22.43 -13.26 -15.66
N GLN A 13 -22.24 -13.47 -15.38
CA GLN A 13 -22.31 -13.72 -16.20
C GLN A 13 -22.09 -13.94 -16.93
N ASN A 14 -22.08 -14.31 -16.80
CA ASN A 14 -21.85 -14.86 -17.72
C ASN A 14 -21.43 -15.22 -18.47
N ASN A 15 -21.51 -14.66 -18.33
CA ASN A 15 -20.77 -15.16 -19.27
C ASN A 15 -20.38 -16.47 -19.24
N GLY A 16 -21.00 -17.08 -19.43
CA GLY A 16 -20.53 -18.33 -19.13
C GLY A 16 -19.13 -18.26 -18.62
N GLY A 17 -18.91 -17.39 -18.15
CA GLY A 17 -17.65 -17.14 -17.90
C GLY A 17 -17.08 -17.54 -16.64
N ILE A 18 -15.82 -17.43 -16.62
CA ILE A 18 -15.02 -17.56 -15.42
C ILE A 18 -15.32 -16.36 -14.57
N PRO A 19 -15.69 -16.56 -13.29
CA PRO A 19 -15.86 -15.43 -12.39
C PRO A 19 -14.56 -14.66 -12.32
N LEU A 20 -14.61 -13.39 -12.60
CA LEU A 20 -13.46 -12.54 -12.41
C LEU A 20 -13.27 -12.28 -10.93
N SER A 21 -12.04 -12.36 -10.48
CA SER A 21 -11.69 -11.88 -9.16
C SER A 21 -11.99 -10.40 -9.08
N PRO A 22 -12.54 -9.91 -7.97
CA PRO A 22 -12.75 -8.47 -7.81
C PRO A 22 -11.44 -7.76 -8.03
N VAL A 23 -11.46 -6.71 -8.85
CA VAL A 23 -10.33 -5.81 -8.99
C VAL A 23 -10.33 -4.90 -7.77
N GLY A 24 -9.21 -4.85 -7.07
CA GLY A 24 -9.06 -3.97 -5.93
C GLY A 24 -8.94 -2.51 -6.35
N ASN A 25 -9.06 -1.64 -5.37
CA ASN A 25 -8.86 -0.22 -5.57
C ASN A 25 -7.36 0.08 -5.62
N THR A 26 -7.00 1.18 -6.28
CA THR A 26 -5.64 1.72 -6.22
C THR A 26 -5.66 3.00 -5.39
N TYR A 27 -4.85 3.03 -4.36
CA TYR A 27 -4.69 4.20 -3.51
C TYR A 27 -3.32 4.81 -3.74
N THR A 28 -3.31 6.05 -4.22
CA THR A 28 -2.08 6.77 -4.52
C THR A 28 -1.84 7.78 -3.41
N LEU A 29 -0.69 7.66 -2.76
CA LEU A 29 -0.27 8.56 -1.70
C LEU A 29 1.06 9.18 -2.06
N THR A 30 1.16 10.49 -1.88
CA THR A 30 2.44 11.18 -2.00
C THR A 30 3.14 11.12 -0.65
N VAL A 31 4.41 10.75 -0.65
CA VAL A 31 5.22 10.63 0.56
C VAL A 31 6.38 11.59 0.46
N SER A 32 6.48 12.47 1.43
CA SER A 32 7.63 13.33 1.63
C SER A 32 8.21 13.09 3.02
N SER A 33 9.16 13.90 3.44
CA SER A 33 9.79 13.76 4.74
C SER A 33 9.88 15.09 5.46
N GLN A 34 9.84 15.01 6.79
CA GLN A 34 10.05 16.16 7.67
C GLN A 34 11.30 15.87 8.50
N GLY A 35 12.45 16.31 8.00
CA GLY A 35 13.74 15.99 8.59
C GLY A 35 13.95 14.48 8.64
N ALA A 36 14.60 14.03 9.69
CA ALA A 36 14.84 12.62 9.98
C ALA A 36 13.82 12.06 10.99
N SER A 37 12.69 12.76 11.17
CA SER A 37 11.72 12.42 12.22
C SER A 37 10.48 11.74 11.67
N ASN A 38 9.97 12.19 10.52
CA ASN A 38 8.67 11.73 10.03
C ASN A 38 8.65 11.58 8.52
N TYR A 39 7.89 10.61 8.03
CA TYR A 39 7.32 10.65 6.70
C TYR A 39 6.03 11.45 6.72
N VAL A 40 5.74 12.16 5.64
CA VAL A 40 4.55 13.00 5.50
C VAL A 40 3.74 12.49 4.33
N PHE A 41 2.48 12.13 4.59
CA PHE A 41 1.62 11.50 3.59
C PHE A 41 0.48 12.42 3.20
N THR A 42 0.18 12.46 1.91
CA THR A 42 -1.01 13.12 1.36
C THR A 42 -1.65 12.19 0.34
N GLY A 43 -2.95 12.01 0.45
CA GLY A 43 -3.74 11.13 -0.40
C GLY A 43 -4.63 10.21 0.42
N SER A 44 -5.46 9.43 -0.26
CA SER A 44 -6.42 8.56 0.41
C SER A 44 -5.93 7.13 0.46
N ASP A 45 -6.23 6.46 1.57
CA ASP A 45 -6.22 5.01 1.68
C ASP A 45 -7.67 4.50 1.79
N SER A 46 -7.88 3.26 2.23
CA SER A 46 -9.22 2.68 2.27
C SER A 46 -10.13 3.31 3.33
N SER A 47 -9.59 4.05 4.27
CA SER A 47 -10.37 4.59 5.40
C SER A 47 -10.18 6.09 5.66
N THR A 48 -9.13 6.70 5.15
CA THR A 48 -8.76 8.07 5.53
C THR A 48 -8.23 8.85 4.33
N ASN A 49 -8.58 10.12 4.28
CA ASN A 49 -7.96 11.08 3.36
C ASN A 49 -6.90 11.86 4.15
N HIS A 50 -5.65 11.51 3.92
CA HIS A 50 -4.52 12.12 4.61
C HIS A 50 -4.16 13.47 3.99
N ALA A 51 -3.89 14.46 4.82
CA ALA A 51 -3.46 15.79 4.39
C ALA A 51 -2.22 16.15 5.22
N ASN A 52 -1.04 15.98 4.62
CA ASN A 52 0.24 16.22 5.28
C ASN A 52 0.32 15.51 6.63
N ALA A 53 -0.12 14.26 6.67
CA ALA A 53 -0.15 13.49 7.90
C ALA A 53 1.23 12.94 8.23
N LEU A 54 1.62 13.01 9.49
CA LEU A 54 2.92 12.55 9.98
C LEU A 54 2.82 11.11 10.40
N ASP A 55 3.58 10.23 9.74
CA ASP A 55 3.64 8.80 10.03
C ASP A 55 2.26 8.18 10.34
N PRO A 56 1.25 8.36 9.47
CA PRO A 56 -0.09 7.82 9.75
C PRO A 56 -0.13 6.31 9.60
N VAL A 57 -1.13 5.69 10.20
CA VAL A 57 -1.51 4.32 9.86
C VAL A 57 -2.10 4.34 8.46
N ILE A 58 -1.67 3.40 7.61
CA ILE A 58 -2.20 3.25 6.25
C ILE A 58 -3.05 1.98 6.23
N THR A 59 -4.20 2.03 5.55
CA THR A 59 -5.11 0.89 5.46
C THR A 59 -5.43 0.55 4.02
N CYS A 60 -5.61 -0.74 3.77
CA CYS A 60 -6.15 -1.23 2.50
C CYS A 60 -6.74 -2.62 2.70
N ASN A 61 -7.39 -3.14 1.67
CA ASN A 61 -7.89 -4.51 1.67
C ASN A 61 -7.00 -5.38 0.79
N VAL A 62 -7.04 -6.69 1.04
CA VAL A 62 -6.40 -7.65 0.15
C VAL A 62 -6.85 -7.39 -1.29
N GLY A 63 -5.90 -7.35 -2.21
CA GLY A 63 -6.16 -7.08 -3.63
C GLY A 63 -6.12 -5.62 -4.01
N ASP A 64 -6.15 -4.70 -3.05
CA ASP A 64 -5.92 -3.28 -3.32
C ASP A 64 -4.45 -3.04 -3.63
N THR A 65 -4.18 -2.01 -4.40
CA THR A 65 -2.81 -1.56 -4.66
C THR A 65 -2.53 -0.27 -3.92
N LEU A 66 -1.49 -0.27 -3.12
CA LEU A 66 -0.92 0.94 -2.52
C LEU A 66 0.18 1.45 -3.44
N SER A 67 0.06 2.69 -3.87
CA SER A 67 1.00 3.35 -4.76
C SER A 67 1.57 4.58 -4.06
N PHE A 68 2.84 4.51 -3.69
CA PHE A 68 3.52 5.59 -2.98
C PHE A 68 4.41 6.36 -3.95
N ASN A 69 4.05 7.61 -4.21
CA ASN A 69 4.88 8.51 -4.99
C ASN A 69 5.83 9.25 -4.04
N LEU A 70 7.10 8.95 -4.17
CA LEU A 70 8.12 9.45 -3.24
C LEU A 70 8.64 10.80 -3.68
N ASN A 71 8.53 11.77 -2.79
CA ASN A 71 9.11 13.10 -2.93
C ASN A 71 9.88 13.42 -1.66
N ILE A 72 10.82 12.56 -1.34
CA ILE A 72 11.54 12.56 -0.08
C ILE A 72 12.76 13.46 -0.20
N ILE A 73 12.99 14.27 0.83
CA ILE A 73 14.17 15.15 0.92
C ILE A 73 15.17 14.47 1.81
N GLY A 74 16.41 14.38 1.34
CA GLY A 74 17.47 13.70 2.07
C GLY A 74 17.46 12.19 1.81
N SER A 75 18.18 11.45 2.64
CA SER A 75 18.33 10.00 2.47
C SER A 75 17.44 9.26 3.46
N HIS A 76 16.24 8.93 3.01
CA HIS A 76 15.26 8.18 3.80
C HIS A 76 14.58 7.11 2.93
N PRO A 77 15.33 6.03 2.57
CA PRO A 77 14.76 4.97 1.74
C PRO A 77 13.54 4.36 2.42
N PHE A 78 12.46 4.26 1.65
CA PHE A 78 11.13 3.86 2.13
C PHE A 78 10.94 2.35 1.89
N TRP A 79 10.77 1.60 2.95
CA TRP A 79 10.59 0.15 2.89
C TRP A 79 9.20 -0.26 3.35
N ILE A 80 8.63 -1.26 2.67
CA ILE A 80 7.44 -1.98 3.15
C ILE A 80 7.94 -3.33 3.67
N LYS A 81 7.63 -3.62 4.94
CA LYS A 81 8.20 -4.76 5.66
C LYS A 81 7.15 -5.56 6.42
N ASN A 82 7.50 -6.80 6.74
CA ASN A 82 6.66 -7.68 7.57
C ASN A 82 6.75 -7.31 9.06
N VAL A 83 7.85 -6.70 9.48
CA VAL A 83 8.09 -6.30 10.87
C VAL A 83 8.77 -4.94 10.89
N ARG A 84 8.67 -4.24 12.01
CA ARG A 84 9.29 -2.92 12.19
C ARG A 84 10.77 -3.08 12.50
N THR A 85 11.59 -3.00 11.47
CA THR A 85 13.05 -3.08 11.59
C THR A 85 13.71 -2.08 10.65
N THR A 86 14.80 -1.46 11.09
CA THR A 86 15.65 -0.65 10.21
C THR A 86 16.51 -1.56 9.33
N GLY A 87 17.22 -0.96 8.39
CA GLY A 87 18.06 -1.69 7.45
C GLY A 87 17.27 -2.20 6.27
N THR A 88 17.79 -3.21 5.59
CA THR A 88 17.24 -3.73 4.34
C THR A 88 16.52 -5.07 4.49
N GLY A 89 16.54 -5.65 5.68
CA GLY A 89 15.92 -6.94 5.94
C GLY A 89 14.41 -6.87 6.14
N ASN A 90 13.78 -8.03 6.12
CA ASN A 90 12.36 -8.19 6.43
C ASN A 90 11.41 -7.49 5.45
N ALA A 91 11.86 -7.19 4.25
CA ALA A 91 11.00 -6.65 3.20
C ALA A 91 9.90 -7.66 2.86
N VAL A 92 8.72 -7.16 2.52
CA VAL A 92 7.64 -8.04 2.03
C VAL A 92 8.11 -8.79 0.79
N THR A 93 7.75 -10.07 0.71
CA THR A 93 8.21 -10.95 -0.36
C THR A 93 7.10 -11.70 -1.09
N ASN A 94 5.89 -11.75 -0.50
CA ASN A 94 4.78 -12.52 -1.06
C ASN A 94 3.47 -11.73 -1.02
N PRO A 95 3.27 -10.85 -1.99
CA PRO A 95 4.20 -10.47 -3.06
C PRO A 95 5.20 -9.42 -2.58
N PRO A 96 6.29 -9.24 -3.32
CA PRO A 96 7.20 -8.15 -3.04
C PRO A 96 6.59 -6.83 -3.49
N ALA A 97 7.04 -5.73 -2.91
CA ALA A 97 6.70 -4.40 -3.40
C ALA A 97 7.65 -4.02 -4.53
N THR A 98 7.11 -3.40 -5.56
CA THR A 98 7.92 -2.90 -6.66
C THR A 98 8.72 -1.71 -6.20
N ASN A 99 10.02 -1.70 -6.50
CA ASN A 99 10.95 -0.61 -6.17
C ASN A 99 11.10 -0.38 -4.65
N ASN A 100 10.86 -1.41 -3.84
CA ASN A 100 10.92 -1.30 -2.38
C ASN A 100 12.30 -0.81 -1.92
N GLY A 101 12.32 0.08 -0.94
CA GLY A 101 13.56 0.68 -0.46
C GLY A 101 14.05 1.88 -1.26
N ALA A 102 13.24 2.41 -2.16
CA ALA A 102 13.61 3.57 -2.93
C ALA A 102 13.50 4.86 -2.12
N ASN A 103 14.26 5.86 -2.55
CA ASN A 103 14.20 7.21 -1.98
C ASN A 103 13.46 8.18 -2.90
N SER A 104 13.18 7.77 -4.12
CA SER A 104 12.46 8.55 -5.12
C SER A 104 11.74 7.63 -6.10
N GLY A 105 10.82 8.18 -6.86
CA GLY A 105 10.01 7.42 -7.80
C GLY A 105 8.78 6.84 -7.12
N ASN A 106 8.34 5.69 -7.60
CA ASN A 106 7.11 5.07 -7.11
C ASN A 106 7.36 3.68 -6.55
N ILE A 107 6.82 3.44 -5.37
CA ILE A 107 6.76 2.09 -4.78
C ILE A 107 5.31 1.64 -4.86
N SER A 108 5.04 0.46 -5.40
CA SER A 108 3.69 -0.09 -5.42
C SER A 108 3.66 -1.49 -4.84
N TRP A 109 2.57 -1.81 -4.15
CA TRP A 109 2.39 -3.09 -3.49
C TRP A 109 0.92 -3.48 -3.46
N THR A 110 0.65 -4.74 -3.83
CA THR A 110 -0.71 -5.29 -3.84
C THR A 110 -0.73 -6.51 -2.91
N PRO A 111 -1.02 -6.31 -1.63
CA PRO A 111 -0.98 -7.41 -0.66
C PRO A 111 -2.04 -8.45 -0.96
N THR A 112 -1.70 -9.72 -0.74
CA THR A 112 -2.58 -10.87 -0.94
C THR A 112 -3.00 -11.55 0.35
N VAL A 113 -2.42 -11.16 1.48
CA VAL A 113 -2.71 -11.74 2.79
C VAL A 113 -3.00 -10.62 3.78
N ALA A 114 -4.15 -10.71 4.44
CA ALA A 114 -4.51 -9.77 5.48
C ALA A 114 -3.53 -9.86 6.66
N GLY A 115 -3.32 -8.74 7.30
CA GLY A 115 -2.40 -8.68 8.43
C GLY A 115 -1.89 -7.28 8.66
N THR A 116 -0.93 -7.18 9.57
CA THR A 116 -0.28 -5.92 9.90
C THR A 116 1.14 -5.94 9.36
N TYR A 117 1.43 -4.95 8.55
CA TYR A 117 2.74 -4.72 7.94
C TYR A 117 3.23 -3.34 8.38
N TRP A 118 4.40 -2.94 7.90
CA TRP A 118 5.03 -1.69 8.29
C TRP A 118 5.60 -0.96 7.09
N TYR A 119 5.52 0.36 7.08
CA TYR A 119 6.45 1.16 6.30
C TYR A 119 7.48 1.75 7.27
N ILE A 120 8.72 1.88 6.82
CA ILE A 120 9.79 2.34 7.69
C ILE A 120 10.96 2.89 6.87
N CYS A 121 11.61 3.92 7.40
CA CYS A 121 12.87 4.40 6.87
C CYS A 121 13.99 3.40 7.17
N GLN A 122 14.88 3.20 6.19
CA GLN A 122 16.02 2.31 6.34
C GLN A 122 16.90 2.67 7.53
N PHE A 123 17.02 3.96 7.83
CA PHE A 123 18.00 4.48 8.80
C PHE A 123 17.39 4.99 10.10
N HIS A 124 16.08 5.23 10.16
CA HIS A 124 15.46 5.89 11.30
C HIS A 124 14.24 5.09 11.78
N PHE A 125 14.39 4.44 12.92
CA PHE A 125 13.36 3.56 13.47
C PHE A 125 12.04 4.29 13.73
N GLY A 126 12.10 5.58 14.08
CA GLY A 126 10.91 6.39 14.39
C GLY A 126 10.12 6.84 13.17
N MET A 127 10.71 6.80 11.97
CA MET A 127 10.01 7.13 10.71
C MET A 127 9.29 5.88 10.22
N ALA A 128 8.18 5.53 10.86
CA ALA A 128 7.49 4.28 10.60
C ALA A 128 6.09 4.29 11.18
N ASN A 129 5.20 3.50 10.57
CA ASN A 129 3.95 3.07 11.20
C ASN A 129 3.41 1.84 10.48
N THR A 130 2.25 1.37 10.89
CA THR A 130 1.65 0.17 10.36
C THR A 130 0.91 0.41 9.05
N ILE A 131 0.91 -0.64 8.22
CA ILE A 131 -0.01 -0.80 7.09
C ILE A 131 -0.93 -1.96 7.50
N VAL A 132 -2.20 -1.66 7.68
CA VAL A 132 -3.19 -2.66 8.08
C VAL A 132 -3.95 -3.12 6.85
N VAL A 133 -3.83 -4.41 6.54
CA VAL A 133 -4.47 -5.04 5.39
C VAL A 133 -5.61 -5.92 5.90
N SER A 134 -6.81 -5.62 5.45
CA SER A 134 -8.02 -6.35 5.85
C SER A 134 -8.47 -7.38 4.80
#